data_2ed8fa14e69222466b438732338f07a4
#
_entry.id   2ed8fa14e69222466b438732338f07a4
#
_cell.length_a   1.000
_cell.length_b   1.000
_cell.length_c   1.000
_cell.angle_alpha   90.00
_cell.angle_beta   90.00
_cell.angle_gamma   90.00
#
_symmetry.space_group_name_H-M   'P 1'
#
loop_
_entity.id
_entity.type
_entity.pdbx_description
1 polymer ?
#
loop_
_entity_poly.entity_id
_entity_poly.type
_entity_poly.pdbx_seq_one_letter_code
_entity_poly.pdbx_strand_id
1 'polypeptide(L)'
;MGDQRPAESQTMSPSRPTASEPSTDRRAERTRAALRDALLARLGSQDLDGLTVAGLCRAAGVHRTTFYGHYDTTESFAVGVLADLVDEAASVTGLDDGSVGEIAESYYATLGGMLDLLDRRRGVYRALFRSSMGSAFREALRTVLRRHLALALAVLGGHGLGPPGQRDLVAAFLSGALASALEAFVEGPPKEIDGEVRAMFDLFPPWWPRLSTRDSPPER
;
A
#
# COMPACT_ATOMS: atom_id res chain seq x y z
N MET A 1 37.35 -53.74 49.51
CA MET A 1 35.92 -54.04 49.55
C MET A 1 35.20 -52.71 49.45
N GLY A 2 34.92 -52.27 48.24
CA GLY A 2 34.34 -50.97 47.94
C GLY A 2 33.26 -51.16 46.87
N ASP A 3 32.06 -50.98 47.34
CA ASP A 3 30.83 -51.12 46.58
C ASP A 3 30.69 -49.87 45.70
N GLN A 4 30.77 -50.00 44.37
CA GLN A 4 30.52 -48.95 43.40
C GLN A 4 29.16 -49.20 42.71
N ARG A 5 28.16 -48.43 43.12
CA ARG A 5 26.88 -48.33 42.34
C ARG A 5 27.05 -47.50 41.10
N PRO A 6 26.53 -47.91 39.95
CA PRO A 6 26.54 -47.09 38.76
C PRO A 6 25.44 -46.00 38.79
N ALA A 7 25.82 -44.82 38.33
CA ALA A 7 24.94 -43.65 38.17
C ALA A 7 23.89 -43.90 37.09
N GLU A 8 22.62 -43.65 37.41
CA GLU A 8 21.52 -43.64 36.48
C GLU A 8 21.60 -42.44 35.55
N SER A 9 21.76 -42.72 34.26
CA SER A 9 21.68 -41.71 33.19
C SER A 9 20.23 -41.28 33.00
N GLN A 10 19.90 -40.08 33.45
CA GLN A 10 18.61 -39.44 33.12
C GLN A 10 18.62 -39.05 31.64
N THR A 11 17.86 -39.80 30.86
CA THR A 11 17.55 -39.48 29.46
C THR A 11 16.62 -38.26 29.43
N MET A 12 17.18 -37.08 29.05
CA MET A 12 16.40 -35.91 28.73
C MET A 12 15.61 -36.18 27.44
N SER A 13 14.29 -36.28 27.56
CA SER A 13 13.38 -36.26 26.42
C SER A 13 13.46 -34.90 25.73
N PRO A 14 13.60 -34.84 24.40
CA PRO A 14 13.52 -33.56 23.67
C PRO A 14 12.08 -33.05 23.70
N SER A 15 11.90 -31.87 24.25
CA SER A 15 10.64 -31.11 24.20
C SER A 15 10.21 -30.91 22.74
N ARG A 16 9.06 -31.47 22.38
CA ARG A 16 8.41 -31.24 21.09
C ARG A 16 8.16 -29.74 20.91
N PRO A 17 8.53 -29.13 19.79
CA PRO A 17 8.10 -27.77 19.49
C PRO A 17 6.58 -27.78 19.30
N THR A 18 5.89 -26.92 20.04
CA THR A 18 4.46 -26.70 19.95
C THR A 18 4.14 -26.01 18.63
N ALA A 19 3.67 -26.77 17.66
CA ALA A 19 3.14 -26.28 16.38
C ALA A 19 1.76 -25.63 16.60
N SER A 20 1.73 -24.37 17.06
CA SER A 20 0.49 -23.63 17.33
C SER A 20 0.37 -22.30 16.59
N GLU A 21 1.32 -21.88 15.74
CA GLU A 21 1.31 -20.58 15.10
C GLU A 21 0.54 -20.45 13.75
N PRO A 22 0.45 -21.46 12.86
CA PRO A 22 -0.17 -21.24 11.54
C PRO A 22 -1.70 -21.14 11.56
N SER A 23 -2.40 -21.58 12.60
CA SER A 23 -3.87 -21.54 12.66
C SER A 23 -4.44 -20.21 13.13
N THR A 24 -3.75 -19.54 14.06
CA THR A 24 -4.14 -18.23 14.61
C THR A 24 -3.97 -17.13 13.58
N ASP A 25 -2.89 -17.20 12.82
CA ASP A 25 -2.56 -16.23 11.76
C ASP A 25 -3.59 -16.30 10.61
N ARG A 26 -3.91 -17.49 10.11
CA ARG A 26 -4.96 -17.66 9.09
C ARG A 26 -6.35 -17.20 9.55
N ARG A 27 -6.66 -17.32 10.84
CA ARG A 27 -7.94 -16.84 11.38
C ARG A 27 -7.95 -15.31 11.42
N ALA A 28 -6.86 -14.70 11.84
CA ALA A 28 -6.70 -13.24 11.84
C ALA A 28 -6.80 -12.67 10.42
N GLU A 29 -6.14 -13.29 9.43
CA GLU A 29 -6.22 -12.91 8.03
C GLU A 29 -7.64 -12.98 7.47
N ARG A 30 -8.37 -14.09 7.73
CA ARG A 30 -9.78 -14.22 7.32
C ARG A 30 -10.66 -13.15 7.94
N THR A 31 -10.42 -12.81 9.20
CA THR A 31 -11.15 -11.74 9.90
C THR A 31 -10.90 -10.39 9.25
N ARG A 32 -9.63 -10.06 8.97
CA ARG A 32 -9.26 -8.81 8.29
C ARG A 32 -9.89 -8.73 6.90
N ALA A 33 -9.83 -9.82 6.12
CA ALA A 33 -10.45 -9.88 4.80
C ALA A 33 -11.96 -9.66 4.86
N ALA A 34 -12.68 -10.33 5.76
CA ALA A 34 -14.12 -10.18 5.93
C ALA A 34 -14.52 -8.76 6.35
N LEU A 35 -13.74 -8.12 7.25
CA LEU A 35 -13.97 -6.72 7.64
C LEU A 35 -13.69 -5.76 6.47
N ARG A 36 -12.60 -5.99 5.70
CA ARG A 36 -12.27 -5.22 4.49
C ARG A 36 -13.40 -5.29 3.46
N ASP A 37 -13.89 -6.49 3.15
CA ASP A 37 -14.98 -6.70 2.19
C ASP A 37 -16.26 -6.01 2.66
N ALA A 38 -16.59 -6.12 3.95
CA ALA A 38 -17.75 -5.44 4.55
C ALA A 38 -17.63 -3.91 4.47
N LEU A 39 -16.44 -3.35 4.69
CA LEU A 39 -16.17 -1.93 4.52
C LEU A 39 -16.38 -1.51 3.07
N LEU A 40 -15.72 -2.18 2.13
CA LEU A 40 -15.77 -1.82 0.70
C LEU A 40 -17.19 -1.92 0.13
N ALA A 41 -17.97 -2.92 0.55
CA ALA A 41 -19.38 -3.05 0.17
C ALA A 41 -20.22 -1.87 0.68
N ARG A 42 -19.96 -1.40 1.90
CA ARG A 42 -20.69 -0.25 2.48
C ARG A 42 -20.29 1.08 1.87
N LEU A 43 -19.04 1.27 1.56
CA LEU A 43 -18.54 2.51 0.93
C LEU A 43 -19.14 2.76 -0.45
N GLY A 44 -19.60 1.71 -1.15
CA GLY A 44 -20.34 1.84 -2.41
C GLY A 44 -21.77 2.38 -2.26
N SER A 45 -22.32 2.39 -1.04
CA SER A 45 -23.74 2.67 -0.81
C SER A 45 -24.05 3.71 0.29
N GLN A 46 -23.08 4.13 1.10
CA GLN A 46 -23.30 4.98 2.27
C GLN A 46 -22.19 5.99 2.51
N ASP A 47 -22.55 7.06 3.23
CA ASP A 47 -21.63 8.07 3.73
C ASP A 47 -20.63 7.46 4.74
N LEU A 48 -19.38 7.92 4.69
CA LEU A 48 -18.30 7.51 5.62
C LEU A 48 -18.65 7.82 7.09
N ASP A 49 -19.36 8.91 7.34
CA ASP A 49 -19.77 9.34 8.68
C ASP A 49 -20.79 8.37 9.32
N GLY A 50 -21.44 7.52 8.53
CA GLY A 50 -22.36 6.47 8.99
C GLY A 50 -21.70 5.12 9.32
N LEU A 51 -20.37 5.01 9.23
CA LEU A 51 -19.64 3.79 9.56
C LEU A 51 -19.63 3.55 11.08
N THR A 52 -20.13 2.39 11.50
CA THR A 52 -20.08 1.97 12.91
C THR A 52 -19.47 0.59 13.05
N VAL A 53 -18.72 0.37 14.15
CA VAL A 53 -18.15 -0.98 14.47
C VAL A 53 -19.27 -2.03 14.47
N ALA A 54 -20.44 -1.72 15.02
CA ALA A 54 -21.57 -2.66 15.04
C ALA A 54 -22.06 -3.06 13.65
N GLY A 55 -22.13 -2.08 12.74
CA GLY A 55 -22.56 -2.29 11.36
C GLY A 55 -21.53 -3.10 10.57
N LEU A 56 -20.25 -2.78 10.70
CA LEU A 56 -19.16 -3.51 10.05
C LEU A 56 -19.07 -4.95 10.57
N CYS A 57 -19.06 -5.15 11.89
CA CYS A 57 -19.01 -6.48 12.48
C CYS A 57 -20.18 -7.36 12.08
N ARG A 58 -21.38 -6.80 12.02
CA ARG A 58 -22.57 -7.54 11.56
C ARG A 58 -22.46 -7.96 10.09
N ALA A 59 -22.00 -7.04 9.23
CA ALA A 59 -21.81 -7.32 7.82
C ALA A 59 -20.70 -8.36 7.56
N ALA A 60 -19.62 -8.31 8.34
CA ALA A 60 -18.48 -9.23 8.25
C ALA A 60 -18.69 -10.57 8.97
N GLY A 61 -19.77 -10.73 9.75
CA GLY A 61 -19.96 -11.93 10.60
C GLY A 61 -18.92 -12.08 11.72
N VAL A 62 -18.39 -10.95 12.23
CA VAL A 62 -17.32 -10.89 13.22
C VAL A 62 -17.83 -10.30 14.54
N HIS A 63 -17.35 -10.79 15.70
CA HIS A 63 -17.67 -10.20 16.99
C HIS A 63 -16.94 -8.86 17.20
N ARG A 64 -17.56 -7.92 17.93
CA ARG A 64 -16.97 -6.61 18.25
C ARG A 64 -15.64 -6.75 19.02
N THR A 65 -15.54 -7.71 19.91
CA THR A 65 -14.29 -8.01 20.66
C THR A 65 -13.15 -8.37 19.72
N THR A 66 -13.44 -9.07 18.63
CA THR A 66 -12.45 -9.42 17.62
C THR A 66 -12.02 -8.18 16.83
N PHE A 67 -12.97 -7.27 16.49
CA PHE A 67 -12.65 -6.00 15.86
C PHE A 67 -11.69 -5.17 16.70
N TYR A 68 -12.02 -4.97 17.98
CA TYR A 68 -11.16 -4.20 18.93
C TYR A 68 -9.84 -4.88 19.27
N GLY A 69 -9.67 -6.16 18.99
CA GLY A 69 -8.39 -6.86 19.04
C GLY A 69 -7.44 -6.52 17.87
N HIS A 70 -7.96 -5.85 16.82
CA HIS A 70 -7.20 -5.47 15.64
C HIS A 70 -7.17 -3.97 15.38
N TYR A 71 -8.22 -3.24 15.76
CA TYR A 71 -8.42 -1.83 15.42
C TYR A 71 -9.06 -1.07 16.57
N ASP A 72 -8.55 0.12 16.87
CA ASP A 72 -9.04 0.96 17.97
C ASP A 72 -10.36 1.65 17.59
N THR A 73 -10.47 2.13 16.36
CA THR A 73 -11.62 2.90 15.87
C THR A 73 -12.04 2.47 14.46
N THR A 74 -13.27 2.83 14.09
CA THR A 74 -13.77 2.62 12.72
C THR A 74 -12.98 3.45 11.71
N GLU A 75 -12.59 4.65 12.11
CA GLU A 75 -11.85 5.61 11.31
C GLU A 75 -10.43 5.08 11.00
N SER A 76 -9.69 4.64 12.03
CA SER A 76 -8.36 4.07 11.84
C SER A 76 -8.39 2.82 10.95
N PHE A 77 -9.43 1.98 11.11
CA PHE A 77 -9.66 0.82 10.26
C PHE A 77 -9.92 1.22 8.80
N ALA A 78 -10.85 2.17 8.56
CA ALA A 78 -11.19 2.61 7.21
C ALA A 78 -10.01 3.27 6.50
N VAL A 79 -9.28 4.15 7.19
CA VAL A 79 -8.05 4.76 6.68
C VAL A 79 -7.01 3.70 6.32
N GLY A 80 -6.78 2.73 7.20
CA GLY A 80 -5.83 1.64 6.95
C GLY A 80 -6.19 0.84 5.70
N VAL A 81 -7.43 0.35 5.61
CA VAL A 81 -7.90 -0.45 4.46
C VAL A 81 -7.77 0.32 3.14
N LEU A 82 -8.13 1.60 3.11
CA LEU A 82 -8.06 2.40 1.89
C LEU A 82 -6.62 2.77 1.51
N ALA A 83 -5.75 2.96 2.49
CA ALA A 83 -4.32 3.12 2.26
C ALA A 83 -3.66 1.83 1.75
N ASP A 84 -4.05 0.66 2.30
CA ASP A 84 -3.56 -0.65 1.84
C ASP A 84 -3.92 -0.92 0.37
N LEU A 85 -5.10 -0.49 -0.09
CA LEU A 85 -5.48 -0.61 -1.51
C LEU A 85 -4.56 0.22 -2.41
N VAL A 86 -4.18 1.41 -1.97
CA VAL A 86 -3.23 2.25 -2.72
C VAL A 86 -1.84 1.63 -2.67
N ASP A 87 -1.45 1.07 -1.53
CA ASP A 87 -0.18 0.36 -1.35
C ASP A 87 -0.06 -0.84 -2.29
N GLU A 88 -1.11 -1.66 -2.37
CA GLU A 88 -1.19 -2.78 -3.32
C GLU A 88 -1.04 -2.29 -4.78
N ALA A 89 -1.72 -1.19 -5.13
CA ALA A 89 -1.63 -0.61 -6.48
C ALA A 89 -0.27 0.06 -6.77
N ALA A 90 0.41 0.56 -5.73
CA ALA A 90 1.73 1.18 -5.84
C ALA A 90 2.89 0.16 -5.87
N SER A 91 2.60 -1.12 -5.64
CA SER A 91 3.62 -2.17 -5.59
C SER A 91 4.15 -2.48 -6.99
N VAL A 92 5.44 -2.29 -7.16
CA VAL A 92 6.19 -2.61 -8.37
C VAL A 92 7.01 -3.87 -8.11
N THR A 93 6.96 -4.84 -9.02
CA THR A 93 7.68 -6.10 -8.91
C THR A 93 8.70 -6.26 -10.03
N GLY A 94 9.84 -6.92 -9.75
CA GLY A 94 10.78 -7.37 -10.80
C GLY A 94 11.67 -6.29 -11.41
N LEU A 95 12.03 -5.23 -10.66
CA LEU A 95 12.83 -4.12 -11.19
C LEU A 95 14.34 -4.25 -10.94
N ASP A 96 14.80 -5.23 -10.18
CA ASP A 96 16.19 -5.27 -9.70
C ASP A 96 17.22 -5.45 -10.84
N ASP A 97 16.83 -6.12 -11.93
CA ASP A 97 17.71 -6.42 -13.09
C ASP A 97 17.20 -5.82 -14.43
N GLY A 98 16.20 -4.94 -14.40
CA GLY A 98 15.61 -4.35 -15.60
C GLY A 98 16.45 -3.22 -16.19
N SER A 99 16.31 -3.01 -17.50
CA SER A 99 16.83 -1.81 -18.17
C SER A 99 16.08 -0.55 -17.69
N VAL A 100 16.69 0.63 -17.83
CA VAL A 100 16.05 1.91 -17.47
C VAL A 100 14.72 2.10 -18.20
N GLY A 101 14.55 1.57 -19.42
CA GLY A 101 13.30 1.62 -20.17
C GLY A 101 12.21 0.76 -19.54
N GLU A 102 12.53 -0.48 -19.15
CA GLU A 102 11.58 -1.38 -18.46
C GLU A 102 11.17 -0.82 -17.08
N ILE A 103 12.11 -0.20 -16.39
CA ILE A 103 11.85 0.52 -15.14
C ILE A 103 10.86 1.68 -15.38
N ALA A 104 11.06 2.47 -16.44
CA ALA A 104 10.14 3.54 -16.80
C ALA A 104 8.73 3.01 -17.09
N GLU A 105 8.61 1.99 -17.92
CA GLU A 105 7.32 1.35 -18.26
C GLU A 105 6.60 0.85 -17.01
N SER A 106 7.33 0.23 -16.08
CA SER A 106 6.78 -0.28 -14.83
C SER A 106 6.24 0.82 -13.91
N TYR A 107 6.94 1.96 -13.79
CA TYR A 107 6.45 3.09 -13.00
C TYR A 107 5.23 3.76 -13.66
N TYR A 108 5.19 3.85 -14.98
CA TYR A 108 4.01 4.33 -15.71
C TYR A 108 2.80 3.45 -15.45
N ALA A 109 2.96 2.13 -15.59
CA ALA A 109 1.89 1.18 -15.32
C ALA A 109 1.41 1.25 -13.86
N THR A 110 2.33 1.40 -12.91
CA THR A 110 2.03 1.53 -11.48
C THR A 110 1.20 2.78 -11.20
N LEU A 111 1.60 3.94 -11.70
CA LEU A 111 0.82 5.18 -11.54
C LEU A 111 -0.54 5.07 -12.23
N GLY A 112 -0.60 4.47 -13.41
CA GLY A 112 -1.85 4.19 -14.11
C GLY A 112 -2.79 3.31 -13.28
N GLY A 113 -2.27 2.24 -12.68
CA GLY A 113 -3.02 1.36 -11.78
C GLY A 113 -3.56 2.09 -10.53
N MET A 114 -2.77 2.99 -9.95
CA MET A 114 -3.23 3.83 -8.83
C MET A 114 -4.36 4.78 -9.26
N LEU A 115 -4.21 5.46 -10.39
CA LEU A 115 -5.24 6.37 -10.90
C LEU A 115 -6.53 5.63 -11.24
N ASP A 116 -6.42 4.46 -11.87
CA ASP A 116 -7.56 3.61 -12.20
C ASP A 116 -8.29 3.09 -10.93
N LEU A 117 -7.54 2.69 -9.89
CA LEU A 117 -8.10 2.33 -8.59
C LEU A 117 -8.90 3.51 -7.98
N LEU A 118 -8.30 4.69 -7.98
CA LEU A 118 -8.90 5.90 -7.43
C LEU A 118 -10.13 6.33 -8.25
N ASP A 119 -10.08 6.22 -9.57
CA ASP A 119 -11.19 6.58 -10.47
C ASP A 119 -12.39 5.66 -10.28
N ARG A 120 -12.18 4.34 -10.26
CA ARG A 120 -13.25 3.36 -10.01
C ARG A 120 -13.96 3.58 -8.68
N ARG A 121 -13.30 4.15 -7.68
CA ARG A 121 -13.84 4.46 -6.37
C ARG A 121 -13.81 5.95 -6.04
N ARG A 122 -13.87 6.79 -7.06
CA ARG A 122 -13.71 8.26 -6.96
C ARG A 122 -14.61 8.87 -5.88
N GLY A 123 -15.87 8.46 -5.81
CA GLY A 123 -16.81 8.94 -4.79
C GLY A 123 -16.35 8.64 -3.35
N VAL A 124 -15.83 7.43 -3.13
CA VAL A 124 -15.31 6.99 -1.82
C VAL A 124 -14.10 7.81 -1.41
N TYR A 125 -13.09 7.91 -2.27
CA TYR A 125 -11.86 8.66 -1.95
C TYR A 125 -12.14 10.16 -1.81
N ARG A 126 -13.03 10.73 -2.63
CA ARG A 126 -13.46 12.12 -2.49
C ARG A 126 -14.15 12.37 -1.14
N ALA A 127 -15.07 11.50 -0.73
CA ALA A 127 -15.71 11.59 0.59
C ALA A 127 -14.68 11.46 1.71
N LEU A 128 -13.70 10.55 1.57
CA LEU A 128 -12.64 10.35 2.56
C LEU A 128 -11.76 11.59 2.71
N PHE A 129 -11.29 12.18 1.60
CA PHE A 129 -10.48 13.41 1.65
C PHE A 129 -11.21 14.59 2.31
N ARG A 130 -12.54 14.65 2.18
CA ARG A 130 -13.40 15.72 2.73
C ARG A 130 -13.89 15.45 4.16
N SER A 131 -13.79 14.21 4.64
CA SER A 131 -14.26 13.82 5.97
C SER A 131 -13.28 14.23 7.07
N SER A 132 -13.68 14.03 8.33
CA SER A 132 -12.80 14.16 9.51
C SER A 132 -11.57 13.24 9.44
N MET A 133 -11.64 12.14 8.68
CA MET A 133 -10.53 11.19 8.44
C MET A 133 -9.52 11.69 7.38
N GLY A 134 -9.81 12.76 6.65
CA GLY A 134 -9.03 13.21 5.50
C GLY A 134 -7.56 13.52 5.84
N SER A 135 -7.28 14.10 7.00
CA SER A 135 -5.90 14.38 7.44
C SER A 135 -5.12 13.10 7.72
N ALA A 136 -5.74 12.14 8.40
CA ALA A 136 -5.13 10.84 8.69
C ALA A 136 -4.89 10.03 7.41
N PHE A 137 -5.83 10.09 6.45
CA PHE A 137 -5.66 9.42 5.16
C PHE A 137 -4.53 10.05 4.32
N ARG A 138 -4.43 11.38 4.26
CA ARG A 138 -3.31 12.07 3.58
C ARG A 138 -1.96 11.65 4.16
N GLU A 139 -1.86 11.50 5.48
CA GLU A 139 -0.63 11.05 6.13
C GLU A 139 -0.31 9.58 5.82
N ALA A 140 -1.31 8.69 5.86
CA ALA A 140 -1.16 7.31 5.47
C ALA A 140 -0.73 7.18 3.99
N LEU A 141 -1.37 7.94 3.10
CA LEU A 141 -1.05 7.99 1.67
C LEU A 141 0.40 8.46 1.44
N ARG A 142 0.83 9.56 2.10
CA ARG A 142 2.23 10.02 2.01
C ARG A 142 3.22 8.98 2.50
N THR A 143 2.89 8.27 3.57
CA THR A 143 3.75 7.20 4.12
C THR A 143 3.91 6.04 3.14
N VAL A 144 2.81 5.59 2.53
CA VAL A 144 2.82 4.55 1.49
C VAL A 144 3.68 5.00 0.30
N LEU A 145 3.40 6.17 -0.26
CA LEU A 145 4.12 6.70 -1.43
C LEU A 145 5.60 6.93 -1.13
N ARG A 146 5.94 7.44 0.07
CA ARG A 146 7.34 7.66 0.47
C ARG A 146 8.12 6.35 0.51
N ARG A 147 7.51 5.27 1.01
CA ARG A 147 8.13 3.94 1.04
C ARG A 147 8.42 3.44 -0.38
N HIS A 148 7.45 3.48 -1.28
CA HIS A 148 7.62 3.05 -2.67
C HIS A 148 8.64 3.92 -3.42
N LEU A 149 8.61 5.24 -3.23
CA LEU A 149 9.58 6.15 -3.84
C LEU A 149 11.00 5.94 -3.31
N ALA A 150 11.16 5.63 -2.02
CA ALA A 150 12.48 5.30 -1.46
C ALA A 150 13.06 4.01 -2.09
N LEU A 151 12.24 2.99 -2.32
CA LEU A 151 12.63 1.78 -3.04
C LEU A 151 12.98 2.10 -4.51
N ALA A 152 12.12 2.86 -5.19
CA ALA A 152 12.37 3.30 -6.56
C ALA A 152 13.69 4.05 -6.70
N LEU A 153 13.96 4.99 -5.80
CA LEU A 153 15.21 5.76 -5.77
C LEU A 153 16.44 4.89 -5.44
N ALA A 154 16.26 3.78 -4.72
CA ALA A 154 17.34 2.82 -4.52
C ALA A 154 17.71 2.11 -5.82
N VAL A 155 16.71 1.63 -6.57
CA VAL A 155 16.89 1.00 -7.89
C VAL A 155 17.51 2.00 -8.87
N LEU A 156 16.95 3.20 -9.00
CA LEU A 156 17.46 4.23 -9.90
C LEU A 156 18.90 4.65 -9.57
N GLY A 157 19.24 4.74 -8.28
CA GLY A 157 20.61 5.00 -7.82
C GLY A 157 21.60 3.93 -8.26
N GLY A 158 21.19 2.65 -8.35
CA GLY A 158 21.98 1.56 -8.92
C GLY A 158 22.31 1.76 -10.41
N HIS A 159 21.44 2.48 -11.14
CA HIS A 159 21.64 2.87 -12.55
C HIS A 159 22.31 4.24 -12.71
N GLY A 160 22.82 4.84 -11.63
CA GLY A 160 23.45 6.16 -11.67
C GLY A 160 22.49 7.33 -11.85
N LEU A 161 21.19 7.11 -11.64
CA LEU A 161 20.15 8.12 -11.76
C LEU A 161 19.81 8.76 -10.41
N GLY A 162 19.47 10.05 -10.44
CA GLY A 162 19.10 10.83 -9.26
C GLY A 162 20.26 11.48 -8.52
N PRO A 163 19.96 12.40 -7.59
CA PRO A 163 20.98 13.15 -6.86
C PRO A 163 21.61 12.27 -5.76
N PRO A 164 22.95 12.13 -5.76
CA PRO A 164 23.64 11.33 -4.74
C PRO A 164 23.45 11.94 -3.34
N GLY A 165 23.20 11.08 -2.35
CA GLY A 165 23.09 11.48 -0.94
C GLY A 165 21.78 12.20 -0.55
N GLN A 166 20.82 12.41 -1.47
CA GLN A 166 19.59 13.12 -1.20
C GLN A 166 18.33 12.26 -1.29
N ARG A 167 18.46 10.93 -1.25
CA ARG A 167 17.36 9.98 -1.46
C ARG A 167 16.15 10.26 -0.56
N ASP A 168 16.36 10.46 0.74
CA ASP A 168 15.28 10.67 1.70
C ASP A 168 14.55 12.00 1.47
N LEU A 169 15.29 13.05 1.13
CA LEU A 169 14.71 14.36 0.79
C LEU A 169 13.86 14.27 -0.47
N VAL A 170 14.38 13.62 -1.51
CA VAL A 170 13.67 13.41 -2.78
C VAL A 170 12.42 12.56 -2.58
N ALA A 171 12.51 11.46 -1.81
CA ALA A 171 11.36 10.63 -1.49
C ALA A 171 10.28 11.42 -0.73
N ALA A 172 10.67 12.24 0.24
CA ALA A 172 9.74 13.09 1.00
C ALA A 172 9.08 14.14 0.11
N PHE A 173 9.85 14.80 -0.76
CA PHE A 173 9.33 15.82 -1.68
C PHE A 173 8.34 15.21 -2.70
N LEU A 174 8.75 14.15 -3.40
CA LEU A 174 7.94 13.51 -4.41
C LEU A 174 6.68 12.84 -3.84
N SER A 175 6.77 12.23 -2.64
CA SER A 175 5.59 11.64 -2.00
C SER A 175 4.54 12.68 -1.63
N GLY A 176 4.96 13.85 -1.16
CA GLY A 176 4.06 14.98 -0.89
C GLY A 176 3.40 15.51 -2.15
N ALA A 177 4.20 15.74 -3.20
CA ALA A 177 3.71 16.21 -4.50
C ALA A 177 2.71 15.20 -5.12
N LEU A 178 3.07 13.90 -5.13
CA LEU A 178 2.23 12.85 -5.69
C LEU A 178 0.93 12.67 -4.89
N ALA A 179 0.98 12.68 -3.54
CA ALA A 179 -0.22 12.61 -2.72
C ALA A 179 -1.19 13.76 -3.03
N SER A 180 -0.67 14.98 -3.20
CA SER A 180 -1.48 16.15 -3.57
C SER A 180 -2.04 16.05 -4.98
N ALA A 181 -1.27 15.49 -5.93
CA ALA A 181 -1.73 15.27 -7.30
C ALA A 181 -2.86 14.21 -7.35
N LEU A 182 -2.73 13.11 -6.60
CA LEU A 182 -3.77 12.08 -6.49
C LEU A 182 -5.06 12.63 -5.85
N GLU A 183 -4.94 13.47 -4.82
CA GLU A 183 -6.10 14.18 -4.24
C GLU A 183 -6.76 15.10 -5.27
N ALA A 184 -5.99 15.92 -5.98
CA ALA A 184 -6.50 16.81 -7.03
C ALA A 184 -7.16 16.04 -8.17
N PHE A 185 -6.63 14.88 -8.55
CA PHE A 185 -7.23 13.98 -9.52
C PHE A 185 -8.61 13.49 -9.09
N VAL A 186 -8.74 13.07 -7.82
CA VAL A 186 -10.01 12.59 -7.25
C VAL A 186 -11.03 13.73 -7.11
N GLU A 187 -10.59 14.91 -6.67
CA GLU A 187 -11.45 16.08 -6.47
C GLU A 187 -11.94 16.69 -7.80
N GLY A 188 -11.14 16.60 -8.85
CA GLY A 188 -11.45 17.12 -10.18
C GLY A 188 -12.51 16.31 -10.93
N PRO A 189 -12.89 16.74 -12.14
CA PRO A 189 -13.73 15.95 -13.03
C PRO A 189 -13.02 14.67 -13.49
N PRO A 190 -13.77 13.62 -13.92
CA PRO A 190 -13.17 12.46 -14.56
C PRO A 190 -12.31 12.86 -15.77
N LYS A 191 -11.14 12.22 -15.89
CA LYS A 191 -10.19 12.49 -16.97
C LYS A 191 -9.67 11.16 -17.53
N GLU A 192 -9.11 11.23 -18.71
CA GLU A 192 -8.47 10.09 -19.35
C GLU A 192 -7.17 9.75 -18.61
N ILE A 193 -7.03 8.49 -18.16
CA ILE A 193 -5.98 8.06 -17.23
C ILE A 193 -4.60 8.19 -17.84
N ASP A 194 -4.39 7.75 -19.09
CA ASP A 194 -3.08 7.79 -19.73
C ASP A 194 -2.57 9.22 -19.90
N GLY A 195 -3.46 10.17 -20.20
CA GLY A 195 -3.15 11.59 -20.25
C GLY A 195 -2.71 12.16 -18.90
N GLU A 196 -3.41 11.80 -17.83
CA GLU A 196 -3.06 12.24 -16.48
C GLU A 196 -1.75 11.60 -15.99
N VAL A 197 -1.50 10.31 -16.30
CA VAL A 197 -0.23 9.65 -16.01
C VAL A 197 0.92 10.41 -16.67
N ARG A 198 0.81 10.74 -17.97
CA ARG A 198 1.83 11.50 -18.68
C ARG A 198 2.05 12.87 -18.05
N ALA A 199 0.95 13.61 -17.80
CA ALA A 199 1.03 14.93 -17.19
C ALA A 199 1.71 14.90 -15.81
N MET A 200 1.42 13.89 -14.98
CA MET A 200 2.09 13.72 -13.68
C MET A 200 3.57 13.38 -13.84
N PHE A 201 3.92 12.49 -14.80
CA PHE A 201 5.33 12.17 -15.07
C PHE A 201 6.13 13.34 -15.61
N ASP A 202 5.51 14.25 -16.36
CA ASP A 202 6.17 15.47 -16.85
C ASP A 202 6.60 16.40 -15.70
N LEU A 203 5.95 16.29 -14.54
CA LEU A 203 6.32 17.02 -13.32
C LEU A 203 7.46 16.37 -12.53
N PHE A 204 7.82 15.11 -12.82
CA PHE A 204 8.97 14.47 -12.17
C PHE A 204 10.29 15.10 -12.62
N PRO A 205 11.36 15.00 -11.80
CA PRO A 205 12.67 15.55 -12.17
C PRO A 205 13.18 15.00 -13.51
N PRO A 206 14.00 15.76 -14.27
CA PRO A 206 14.51 15.35 -15.59
C PRO A 206 15.30 14.04 -15.59
N TRP A 207 15.92 13.67 -14.47
CA TRP A 207 16.67 12.41 -14.30
C TRP A 207 15.77 11.20 -14.03
N TRP A 208 14.47 11.40 -13.76
CA TRP A 208 13.54 10.28 -13.62
C TRP A 208 13.33 9.61 -14.99
N PRO A 209 13.32 8.25 -15.05
CA PRO A 209 13.19 7.55 -16.31
C PRO A 209 11.90 7.94 -17.05
N ARG A 210 12.04 8.16 -18.37
CA ARG A 210 10.93 8.49 -19.25
C ARG A 210 10.64 7.32 -20.17
N LEU A 211 9.38 7.16 -20.58
CA LEU A 211 9.05 6.24 -21.65
C LEU A 211 9.81 6.68 -22.90
N SER A 212 10.47 5.72 -23.55
CA SER A 212 11.00 5.98 -24.88
C SER A 212 9.82 6.30 -25.80
N THR A 213 9.84 7.48 -26.43
CA THR A 213 8.90 7.79 -27.49
C THR A 213 9.16 6.82 -28.63
N ARG A 214 8.45 5.68 -28.66
CA ARG A 214 8.39 4.85 -29.85
C ARG A 214 7.64 5.67 -30.91
N ASP A 215 8.41 6.06 -31.95
CA ASP A 215 7.93 6.55 -33.22
C ASP A 215 7.10 7.84 -33.24
N SER A 216 7.81 8.97 -33.22
CA SER A 216 7.46 9.99 -34.22
C SER A 216 8.13 9.55 -35.53
N PRO A 217 7.38 9.37 -36.65
CA PRO A 217 8.01 9.15 -37.94
C PRO A 217 8.90 10.35 -38.27
N PRO A 218 10.04 10.17 -38.96
CA PRO A 218 10.93 11.26 -39.31
C PRO A 218 10.16 12.29 -40.11
N GLU A 219 10.11 13.53 -39.60
CA GLU A 219 9.65 14.67 -40.39
C GLU A 219 10.49 14.75 -41.67
N ARG A 220 9.82 14.60 -42.82
CA ARG A 220 10.41 14.79 -44.16
C ARG A 220 10.38 16.27 -44.57
#